data_7cb0ef5db244486239beb0cec430053f
#
_entry.id   7cb0ef5db244486239beb0cec430053f
#
_cell.length_a   1.000
_cell.length_b   1.000
_cell.length_c   1.000
_cell.angle_alpha   90.00
_cell.angle_beta   90.00
_cell.angle_gamma   90.00
#
_symmetry.space_group_name_H-M   'P 1'
#
loop_
_entity.id
_entity.type
_entity.pdbx_description
1 polymer ?
#
loop_
_entity_poly.entity_id
_entity_poly.type
_entity_poly.pdbx_seq_one_letter_code
_entity_poly.pdbx_strand_id
1 'polypeptide(L)'
;MRLVSLLLLTACVGDFNARTFIEDPNHDYDGDGHTEVEGDCNDNQPNAYPNAVEKCDGFDNNCDGNIDESTAEDAQVWYADGDGDSFGTASVSVTACSQPEDFSATAGDCDDANRLIYEGAPEVCDGVDNDCDNLIDDEDNDLISQGSWYRDADGDGYGNPELMIESCSPVPGYVQGQRQAPYHR
;
A
#
# COMPACT_ATOMS: atom_id res chain seq x y z
N MET A 1 -21.12 39.24 68.19
CA MET A 1 -21.15 37.78 68.47
C MET A 1 -21.98 37.14 67.38
N ARG A 2 -21.37 36.46 66.40
CA ARG A 2 -22.08 35.62 65.42
C ARG A 2 -21.63 34.18 65.63
N LEU A 3 -22.59 33.36 65.99
CA LEU A 3 -22.38 31.92 66.13
C LEU A 3 -22.22 31.32 64.72
N VAL A 4 -21.10 30.63 64.53
CA VAL A 4 -20.87 29.79 63.36
C VAL A 4 -21.33 28.39 63.71
N SER A 5 -22.41 27.95 63.05
CA SER A 5 -22.94 26.61 63.15
C SER A 5 -22.07 25.64 62.35
N LEU A 6 -21.41 24.72 63.02
CA LEU A 6 -20.58 23.67 62.41
C LEU A 6 -21.50 22.51 62.03
N LEU A 7 -21.81 22.39 60.74
CA LEU A 7 -22.47 21.21 60.19
C LEU A 7 -21.46 20.05 60.12
N LEU A 8 -21.65 19.06 60.96
CA LEU A 8 -20.99 17.76 60.87
C LEU A 8 -21.61 16.99 59.69
N LEU A 9 -20.89 16.93 58.57
CA LEU A 9 -21.16 15.94 57.54
C LEU A 9 -20.65 14.58 58.04
N THR A 10 -21.56 13.70 58.39
CA THR A 10 -21.26 12.27 58.56
C THR A 10 -21.10 11.68 57.15
N ALA A 11 -19.84 11.51 56.71
CA ALA A 11 -19.55 10.73 55.54
C ALA A 11 -19.91 9.27 55.83
N CYS A 12 -20.86 8.72 55.09
CA CYS A 12 -21.07 7.28 55.02
C CYS A 12 -19.77 6.69 54.40
N VAL A 13 -18.93 6.14 55.25
CA VAL A 13 -17.87 5.24 54.80
C VAL A 13 -18.57 3.92 54.46
N GLY A 14 -19.02 3.81 53.20
CA GLY A 14 -19.35 2.52 52.63
C GLY A 14 -18.02 1.76 52.51
N ASP A 15 -17.92 0.63 53.22
CA ASP A 15 -16.91 -0.37 52.99
C ASP A 15 -17.04 -0.85 51.54
N PHE A 16 -16.35 -0.19 50.59
CA PHE A 16 -15.99 -0.79 49.34
C PHE A 16 -14.97 -1.87 49.70
N ASN A 17 -15.44 -3.08 50.02
CA ASN A 17 -14.68 -4.27 49.79
C ASN A 17 -14.40 -4.33 48.29
N ALA A 18 -13.37 -3.67 47.86
CA ALA A 18 -12.68 -4.00 46.61
C ALA A 18 -12.16 -5.43 46.84
N ARG A 19 -13.00 -6.42 46.52
CA ARG A 19 -12.50 -7.75 46.21
C ARG A 19 -11.62 -7.52 44.99
N THR A 20 -10.33 -7.36 45.19
CA THR A 20 -9.36 -7.72 44.16
C THR A 20 -9.69 -9.17 43.87
N PHE A 21 -10.32 -9.44 42.74
CA PHE A 21 -10.35 -10.77 42.18
C PHE A 21 -8.88 -11.08 41.92
N ILE A 22 -8.25 -11.82 42.81
CA ILE A 22 -6.97 -12.45 42.55
C ILE A 22 -7.37 -13.62 41.67
N GLU A 23 -7.13 -13.50 40.37
CA GLU A 23 -7.29 -14.60 39.43
C GLU A 23 -6.38 -15.75 39.94
N ASP A 24 -6.87 -16.97 39.91
CA ASP A 24 -6.08 -18.13 40.32
C ASP A 24 -5.17 -18.50 39.13
N PRO A 25 -3.87 -18.33 39.24
CA PRO A 25 -2.97 -18.56 38.09
C PRO A 25 -2.84 -20.04 37.68
N ASN A 26 -3.51 -20.95 38.43
CA ASN A 26 -3.63 -22.36 38.09
C ASN A 26 -4.98 -22.71 37.45
N HIS A 27 -5.83 -21.71 37.21
CA HIS A 27 -7.12 -21.91 36.57
C HIS A 27 -7.03 -21.46 35.08
N ASP A 28 -7.42 -22.33 34.20
CA ASP A 28 -7.58 -22.06 32.78
C ASP A 28 -8.94 -21.36 32.60
N TYR A 29 -8.94 -20.02 32.37
CA TYR A 29 -10.17 -19.21 32.30
C TYR A 29 -10.80 -19.20 30.93
N ASP A 30 -10.03 -19.41 29.85
CA ASP A 30 -10.52 -19.37 28.46
C ASP A 30 -10.74 -20.78 27.88
N GLY A 31 -10.18 -21.82 28.51
CA GLY A 31 -10.43 -23.22 28.16
C GLY A 31 -9.57 -23.73 27.00
N ASP A 32 -8.41 -23.13 26.79
CA ASP A 32 -7.48 -23.54 25.72
C ASP A 32 -6.56 -24.71 26.17
N GLY A 33 -6.50 -25.00 27.44
CA GLY A 33 -5.72 -26.09 28.05
C GLY A 33 -4.40 -25.64 28.65
N HIS A 34 -4.13 -24.34 28.72
CA HIS A 34 -2.98 -23.73 29.36
C HIS A 34 -3.43 -22.83 30.54
N THR A 35 -2.50 -22.53 31.43
CA THR A 35 -2.70 -21.63 32.56
C THR A 35 -1.56 -20.65 32.65
N GLU A 36 -1.72 -19.53 33.36
CA GLU A 36 -0.63 -18.56 33.57
C GLU A 36 0.65 -19.21 34.13
N VAL A 37 0.50 -20.21 35.03
CA VAL A 37 1.64 -20.96 35.62
C VAL A 37 2.36 -21.80 34.54
N GLU A 38 1.67 -22.25 33.53
CA GLU A 38 2.22 -23.01 32.40
C GLU A 38 2.77 -22.12 31.30
N GLY A 39 2.64 -20.79 31.47
CA GLY A 39 3.21 -19.79 30.59
C GLY A 39 2.22 -19.15 29.63
N ASP A 40 0.93 -19.35 29.82
CA ASP A 40 -0.11 -18.61 29.16
C ASP A 40 0.05 -17.11 29.46
N CYS A 41 0.19 -16.29 28.42
CA CYS A 41 0.38 -14.86 28.56
C CYS A 41 -0.93 -14.08 28.57
N ASN A 42 -2.05 -14.73 28.25
CA ASN A 42 -3.37 -14.11 28.28
C ASN A 42 -4.51 -15.13 28.48
N ASP A 43 -4.68 -15.60 29.69
CA ASP A 43 -5.66 -16.60 30.16
C ASP A 43 -7.15 -16.15 29.98
N ASN A 44 -7.40 -15.16 29.11
CA ASN A 44 -8.73 -14.75 28.66
C ASN A 44 -8.85 -14.81 27.13
N GLN A 45 -7.84 -15.32 26.45
CA GLN A 45 -7.74 -15.34 24.98
C GLN A 45 -7.32 -16.73 24.50
N PRO A 46 -8.25 -17.60 24.09
CA PRO A 46 -7.97 -19.02 23.80
C PRO A 46 -7.02 -19.27 22.62
N ASN A 47 -6.46 -18.26 22.02
CA ASN A 47 -5.48 -18.35 20.94
C ASN A 47 -4.10 -17.81 21.36
N ALA A 48 -3.91 -17.45 22.65
CA ALA A 48 -2.69 -16.87 23.17
C ALA A 48 -2.09 -17.77 24.26
N TYR A 49 -1.30 -18.74 23.87
CA TYR A 49 -0.64 -19.72 24.75
C TYR A 49 0.76 -20.09 24.22
N PRO A 50 1.64 -20.67 25.03
CA PRO A 50 3.01 -20.99 24.61
C PRO A 50 3.10 -21.84 23.34
N ASN A 51 3.77 -21.33 22.32
CA ASN A 51 3.94 -21.93 20.99
C ASN A 51 2.65 -22.02 20.16
N ALA A 52 1.63 -21.25 20.44
CA ALA A 52 0.51 -21.06 19.53
C ALA A 52 1.00 -20.46 18.17
N VAL A 53 0.14 -20.50 17.17
CA VAL A 53 0.44 -19.87 15.89
C VAL A 53 0.23 -18.38 16.01
N GLU A 54 1.27 -17.60 15.72
CA GLU A 54 1.20 -16.15 15.72
C GLU A 54 0.33 -15.62 14.58
N LYS A 55 -0.47 -14.59 14.87
CA LYS A 55 -1.35 -13.90 13.92
C LYS A 55 -1.27 -12.39 14.10
N CYS A 56 -1.64 -11.66 13.05
CA CYS A 56 -1.69 -10.21 13.05
C CYS A 56 -3.01 -9.71 13.65
N ASP A 57 -3.23 -9.92 14.94
CA ASP A 57 -4.49 -9.60 15.63
C ASP A 57 -4.30 -8.67 16.86
N GLY A 58 -3.08 -8.25 17.13
CA GLY A 58 -2.71 -7.36 18.23
C GLY A 58 -2.46 -8.06 19.56
N PHE A 59 -2.38 -9.39 19.56
CA PHE A 59 -2.01 -10.20 20.70
C PHE A 59 -0.68 -10.92 20.45
N ASP A 60 0.02 -11.22 21.51
CA ASP A 60 1.15 -12.14 21.52
C ASP A 60 0.57 -13.56 21.62
N ASN A 61 0.26 -14.17 20.45
CA ASN A 61 -0.40 -15.47 20.46
C ASN A 61 0.53 -16.59 20.92
N ASN A 62 1.82 -16.52 20.60
CA ASN A 62 2.79 -17.56 20.92
C ASN A 62 3.48 -17.41 22.27
N CYS A 63 3.24 -16.29 22.97
CA CYS A 63 3.78 -15.94 24.28
C CYS A 63 5.31 -15.81 24.29
N ASP A 64 5.92 -15.31 23.23
CA ASP A 64 7.37 -15.09 23.13
C ASP A 64 7.82 -13.69 23.57
N GLY A 65 6.88 -12.79 23.84
CA GLY A 65 7.09 -11.42 24.28
C GLY A 65 7.06 -10.38 23.17
N ASN A 66 6.81 -10.79 21.94
CA ASN A 66 6.55 -9.91 20.81
C ASN A 66 5.08 -9.99 20.41
N ILE A 67 4.61 -9.02 19.65
CA ILE A 67 3.22 -8.95 19.16
C ILE A 67 3.28 -8.71 17.66
N ASP A 68 2.49 -9.45 16.90
CA ASP A 68 2.33 -9.23 15.46
C ASP A 68 3.68 -9.29 14.69
N GLU A 69 4.50 -10.33 14.93
CA GLU A 69 5.79 -10.44 14.25
C GLU A 69 5.65 -10.81 12.76
N SER A 70 6.72 -10.57 12.03
CA SER A 70 6.82 -10.93 10.62
C SER A 70 6.69 -12.43 10.31
N THR A 71 6.72 -13.27 11.35
CA THR A 71 6.52 -14.73 11.27
C THR A 71 5.06 -15.15 11.46
N ALA A 72 4.15 -14.21 11.74
CA ALA A 72 2.73 -14.48 11.87
C ALA A 72 2.17 -15.14 10.59
N GLU A 73 1.23 -16.09 10.77
CA GLU A 73 0.69 -16.91 9.68
C GLU A 73 0.04 -16.06 8.56
N ASP A 74 -0.53 -14.94 8.94
CA ASP A 74 -1.25 -14.01 8.06
C ASP A 74 -0.51 -12.68 7.82
N ALA A 75 0.79 -12.62 8.18
CA ALA A 75 1.64 -11.48 7.86
C ALA A 75 1.74 -11.29 6.32
N GLN A 76 1.63 -10.05 5.88
CA GLN A 76 1.63 -9.68 4.48
C GLN A 76 3.02 -9.30 3.99
N VAL A 77 3.26 -9.51 2.69
CA VAL A 77 4.46 -9.00 2.02
C VAL A 77 4.18 -7.56 1.56
N TRP A 78 5.13 -6.69 1.84
CA TRP A 78 5.12 -5.28 1.47
C TRP A 78 6.34 -4.99 0.61
N TYR A 79 6.20 -4.15 -0.41
CA TYR A 79 7.23 -3.81 -1.39
C TYR A 79 7.62 -2.34 -1.21
N ALA A 80 8.92 -2.03 -1.31
CA ALA A 80 9.38 -0.65 -1.15
C ALA A 80 8.75 0.24 -2.23
N ASP A 81 8.19 1.37 -1.79
CA ASP A 81 7.47 2.37 -2.59
C ASP A 81 8.08 3.75 -2.26
N GLY A 82 9.15 4.10 -3.00
CA GLY A 82 9.98 5.25 -2.69
C GLY A 82 9.42 6.57 -3.19
N ASP A 83 8.54 6.55 -4.20
CA ASP A 83 7.93 7.76 -4.78
C ASP A 83 6.46 7.97 -4.37
N GLY A 84 5.85 6.95 -3.75
CA GLY A 84 4.53 7.04 -3.14
C GLY A 84 3.38 6.97 -4.14
N ASP A 85 3.51 6.18 -5.19
CA ASP A 85 2.46 5.99 -6.19
C ASP A 85 1.51 4.81 -5.87
N SER A 86 1.83 4.04 -4.83
CA SER A 86 1.13 2.85 -4.33
C SER A 86 1.50 1.54 -5.03
N PHE A 87 2.50 1.55 -5.88
CA PHE A 87 3.20 0.38 -6.36
C PHE A 87 4.60 0.34 -5.75
N GLY A 88 5.18 -0.82 -5.61
CA GLY A 88 6.51 -0.96 -5.05
C GLY A 88 7.39 -1.87 -5.88
N THR A 89 8.70 -1.68 -5.74
CA THR A 89 9.65 -2.51 -6.45
C THR A 89 9.71 -3.93 -5.89
N ALA A 90 9.55 -4.94 -6.73
CA ALA A 90 9.62 -6.34 -6.33
C ALA A 90 11.01 -6.78 -5.81
N SER A 91 12.04 -5.96 -6.05
CA SER A 91 13.42 -6.24 -5.65
C SER A 91 13.68 -6.03 -4.15
N VAL A 92 12.82 -5.24 -3.47
CA VAL A 92 12.93 -4.92 -2.04
C VAL A 92 11.59 -5.16 -1.38
N SER A 93 11.51 -6.17 -0.53
CA SER A 93 10.28 -6.50 0.18
C SER A 93 10.53 -6.86 1.63
N VAL A 94 9.52 -6.67 2.47
CA VAL A 94 9.48 -7.09 3.87
C VAL A 94 8.16 -7.78 4.17
N THR A 95 8.15 -8.67 5.17
CA THR A 95 6.91 -9.26 5.69
C THR A 95 6.57 -8.59 7.01
N ALA A 96 5.34 -8.14 7.17
CA ALA A 96 4.89 -7.49 8.40
C ALA A 96 3.36 -7.56 8.53
N CYS A 97 2.86 -7.49 9.75
CA CYS A 97 1.43 -7.43 10.06
C CYS A 97 0.78 -6.08 9.67
N SER A 98 1.56 -5.02 9.64
CA SER A 98 1.08 -3.69 9.23
C SER A 98 1.99 -3.10 8.17
N GLN A 99 1.43 -2.23 7.33
CA GLN A 99 2.19 -1.54 6.28
C GLN A 99 3.30 -0.68 6.90
N PRO A 100 4.58 -0.95 6.56
CA PRO A 100 5.68 -0.06 6.94
C PRO A 100 5.62 1.26 6.17
N GLU A 101 6.26 2.28 6.71
CA GLU A 101 6.44 3.56 6.00
C GLU A 101 7.25 3.32 4.72
N ASP A 102 6.89 3.99 3.62
CA ASP A 102 7.50 3.88 2.29
C ASP A 102 7.40 2.47 1.68
N PHE A 103 6.33 1.73 1.99
CA PHE A 103 6.04 0.44 1.39
C PHE A 103 4.61 0.36 0.88
N SER A 104 4.39 -0.43 -0.17
CA SER A 104 3.08 -0.72 -0.77
C SER A 104 2.74 -2.22 -0.70
N ALA A 105 1.46 -2.55 -0.67
CA ALA A 105 0.99 -3.93 -0.76
C ALA A 105 1.07 -4.49 -2.20
N THR A 106 1.22 -3.62 -3.18
CA THR A 106 1.23 -3.96 -4.60
C THR A 106 2.65 -3.85 -5.13
N ALA A 107 3.17 -4.93 -5.71
CA ALA A 107 4.40 -4.89 -6.50
C ALA A 107 4.09 -4.42 -7.93
N GLY A 108 5.13 -4.14 -8.73
CA GLY A 108 4.94 -3.84 -10.15
C GLY A 108 5.49 -2.48 -10.57
N ASP A 109 6.27 -1.86 -9.69
CA ASP A 109 7.02 -0.65 -10.00
C ASP A 109 8.41 -1.03 -10.56
N CYS A 110 8.74 -0.56 -11.75
CA CYS A 110 10.03 -0.77 -12.39
C CYS A 110 10.96 0.45 -12.28
N ASP A 111 10.47 1.59 -11.77
CA ASP A 111 11.30 2.77 -11.43
C ASP A 111 10.78 3.48 -10.18
N ASP A 112 11.09 2.94 -9.00
CA ASP A 112 10.73 3.39 -7.64
C ASP A 112 11.17 4.84 -7.29
N ALA A 113 11.53 5.62 -8.29
CA ALA A 113 11.86 7.04 -8.17
C ALA A 113 10.96 7.93 -9.06
N ASN A 114 10.05 7.35 -9.82
CA ASN A 114 9.21 8.06 -10.77
C ASN A 114 7.76 7.57 -10.74
N ARG A 115 6.93 8.20 -9.93
CA ARG A 115 5.52 7.90 -9.70
C ARG A 115 4.60 7.82 -10.94
N LEU A 116 5.13 7.94 -12.15
CA LEU A 116 4.42 7.77 -13.42
C LEU A 116 4.79 6.47 -14.13
N ILE A 117 5.62 5.63 -13.49
CA ILE A 117 6.13 4.37 -14.03
C ILE A 117 5.77 3.24 -13.07
N TYR A 118 4.73 2.48 -13.40
CA TYR A 118 4.25 1.34 -12.61
C TYR A 118 3.39 0.41 -13.47
N GLU A 119 3.18 -0.81 -13.07
CA GLU A 119 2.38 -1.80 -13.80
C GLU A 119 0.97 -1.28 -14.11
N GLY A 120 0.70 -1.10 -15.41
CA GLY A 120 -0.57 -0.59 -15.93
C GLY A 120 -0.69 0.94 -15.91
N ALA A 121 0.41 1.69 -15.72
CA ALA A 121 0.43 3.12 -15.97
C ALA A 121 0.10 3.41 -17.45
N PRO A 122 -0.39 4.60 -17.78
CA PRO A 122 -0.59 4.96 -19.17
C PRO A 122 0.74 5.10 -19.92
N GLU A 123 0.93 4.34 -21.01
CA GLU A 123 2.10 4.50 -21.87
C GLU A 123 2.05 5.82 -22.65
N VAL A 124 3.16 6.56 -22.66
CA VAL A 124 3.30 7.86 -23.34
C VAL A 124 4.60 7.92 -24.15
N CYS A 125 4.64 8.77 -25.19
CA CYS A 125 5.79 8.94 -26.08
C CYS A 125 6.95 9.69 -25.40
N ASP A 126 7.71 9.04 -24.52
CA ASP A 126 8.85 9.65 -23.83
C ASP A 126 10.14 8.79 -23.87
N GLY A 127 10.06 7.63 -24.50
CA GLY A 127 11.18 6.70 -24.67
C GLY A 127 11.40 5.83 -23.44
N VAL A 128 10.44 5.75 -22.54
CA VAL A 128 10.46 4.96 -21.30
C VAL A 128 9.29 3.98 -21.34
N ASP A 129 9.48 2.80 -20.80
CA ASP A 129 8.45 1.80 -20.52
C ASP A 129 7.68 2.27 -19.29
N ASN A 130 6.53 2.96 -19.51
CA ASN A 130 5.80 3.56 -18.40
C ASN A 130 4.97 2.53 -17.62
N ASP A 131 4.47 1.47 -18.26
CA ASP A 131 3.62 0.47 -17.65
C ASP A 131 4.32 -0.85 -17.28
N CYS A 132 5.65 -0.88 -17.45
CA CYS A 132 6.50 -2.01 -17.04
C CYS A 132 6.22 -3.33 -17.80
N ASP A 133 5.70 -3.28 -19.02
CA ASP A 133 5.41 -4.46 -19.84
C ASP A 133 6.55 -4.87 -20.79
N ASN A 134 7.64 -4.09 -20.86
CA ASN A 134 8.82 -4.16 -21.71
C ASN A 134 8.56 -3.73 -23.17
N LEU A 135 7.46 -3.06 -23.47
CA LEU A 135 7.25 -2.34 -24.70
C LEU A 135 7.47 -0.84 -24.46
N ILE A 136 7.83 -0.10 -25.49
CA ILE A 136 8.16 1.32 -25.33
C ILE A 136 7.58 2.08 -26.54
N ASP A 137 6.90 3.18 -26.27
CA ASP A 137 6.40 4.09 -27.30
C ASP A 137 5.59 3.34 -28.39
N ASP A 138 6.03 3.44 -29.66
CA ASP A 138 5.36 2.85 -30.82
C ASP A 138 5.38 1.30 -30.85
N GLU A 139 6.10 0.63 -29.98
CA GLU A 139 6.09 -0.83 -29.83
C GLU A 139 4.95 -1.29 -28.94
N ASP A 140 4.40 -0.39 -28.12
CA ASP A 140 3.29 -0.61 -27.22
C ASP A 140 1.94 -0.40 -27.92
N ASN A 141 0.96 -1.25 -27.61
CA ASN A 141 -0.33 -1.21 -28.26
C ASN A 141 -1.43 -0.51 -27.42
N ASP A 142 -1.14 -0.09 -26.21
CA ASP A 142 -2.03 0.71 -25.35
C ASP A 142 -1.54 2.16 -25.15
N LEU A 143 -0.59 2.59 -25.91
CA LEU A 143 -0.07 3.95 -26.01
C LEU A 143 -1.19 4.99 -26.18
N ILE A 144 -1.26 5.97 -25.29
CA ILE A 144 -2.37 6.94 -25.24
C ILE A 144 -2.09 8.28 -25.94
N SER A 145 -0.87 8.56 -26.36
CA SER A 145 -0.50 9.89 -26.87
C SER A 145 0.50 9.86 -28.02
N GLN A 146 0.06 9.38 -29.17
CA GLN A 146 0.86 9.44 -30.39
C GLN A 146 0.72 10.80 -31.14
N GLY A 147 1.80 11.21 -31.83
CA GLY A 147 1.73 12.31 -32.74
C GLY A 147 1.10 11.90 -34.07
N SER A 148 0.24 12.73 -34.64
CA SER A 148 -0.29 12.52 -36.01
C SER A 148 0.69 13.00 -37.04
N TRP A 149 1.05 12.13 -37.99
CA TRP A 149 1.98 12.38 -39.09
C TRP A 149 1.26 12.20 -40.42
N TYR A 150 1.44 13.13 -41.33
CA TYR A 150 0.75 13.17 -42.60
C TYR A 150 1.77 13.03 -43.76
N ARG A 151 1.47 12.18 -44.74
CA ARG A 151 2.39 11.92 -45.85
C ARG A 151 2.65 13.16 -46.66
N ASP A 152 3.90 13.58 -46.74
CA ASP A 152 4.42 14.62 -47.59
C ASP A 152 5.07 13.95 -48.83
N ALA A 153 4.37 13.95 -49.96
CA ALA A 153 4.78 13.19 -51.13
C ALA A 153 5.64 14.01 -52.10
N ASP A 154 5.54 15.35 -52.08
CA ASP A 154 6.25 16.25 -52.96
C ASP A 154 7.35 17.05 -52.22
N GLY A 155 7.45 16.94 -50.93
CA GLY A 155 8.50 17.53 -50.11
C GLY A 155 8.32 19.02 -49.85
N ASP A 156 7.08 19.52 -49.91
CA ASP A 156 6.79 20.94 -49.70
C ASP A 156 6.60 21.31 -48.21
N GLY A 157 6.65 20.35 -47.31
CA GLY A 157 6.49 20.50 -45.88
C GLY A 157 5.04 20.44 -45.38
N TYR A 158 4.09 20.08 -46.25
CA TYR A 158 2.68 19.89 -45.92
C TYR A 158 2.23 18.46 -46.19
N GLY A 159 1.52 17.88 -45.26
CA GLY A 159 1.06 16.50 -45.38
C GLY A 159 -0.37 16.36 -45.87
N ASN A 160 -0.64 15.25 -46.58
CA ASN A 160 -1.97 14.89 -47.05
C ASN A 160 -2.81 14.38 -45.88
N PRO A 161 -3.94 15.06 -45.50
CA PRO A 161 -4.77 14.64 -44.37
C PRO A 161 -5.47 13.29 -44.55
N GLU A 162 -5.56 12.76 -45.76
CA GLU A 162 -6.13 11.43 -46.03
C GLU A 162 -5.12 10.29 -45.83
N LEU A 163 -3.82 10.63 -45.70
CA LEU A 163 -2.72 9.68 -45.50
C LEU A 163 -2.02 9.97 -44.17
N MET A 164 -2.74 9.73 -43.08
CA MET A 164 -2.28 9.91 -41.72
C MET A 164 -1.78 8.59 -41.13
N ILE A 165 -0.74 8.67 -40.34
CA ILE A 165 -0.31 7.63 -39.40
C ILE A 165 -0.09 8.25 -38.04
N GLU A 166 -0.17 7.44 -37.00
CA GLU A 166 0.16 7.84 -35.62
C GLU A 166 1.51 7.22 -35.23
N SER A 167 2.38 8.02 -34.63
CA SER A 167 3.70 7.55 -34.17
C SER A 167 4.30 8.55 -33.19
N CYS A 168 5.04 8.02 -32.21
CA CYS A 168 5.85 8.83 -31.29
C CYS A 168 7.01 9.50 -31.95
N SER A 169 7.60 8.82 -32.93
CA SER A 169 8.80 9.28 -33.61
C SER A 169 8.54 9.83 -35.02
N PRO A 170 9.39 10.76 -35.51
CA PRO A 170 9.31 11.26 -36.90
C PRO A 170 9.40 10.14 -37.94
N VAL A 171 8.42 10.05 -38.83
CA VAL A 171 8.37 9.04 -39.87
C VAL A 171 8.89 9.60 -41.18
N PRO A 172 9.87 8.95 -41.86
CA PRO A 172 10.42 9.43 -43.12
C PRO A 172 9.34 9.62 -44.20
N GLY A 173 9.28 10.81 -44.81
CA GLY A 173 8.28 11.17 -45.82
C GLY A 173 6.92 11.61 -45.27
N TYR A 174 6.88 11.86 -43.95
CA TYR A 174 5.72 12.41 -43.28
C TYR A 174 6.09 13.67 -42.47
N VAL A 175 5.11 14.55 -42.28
CA VAL A 175 5.25 15.80 -41.53
C VAL A 175 4.19 15.91 -40.44
N GLN A 176 4.50 16.60 -39.34
CA GLN A 176 3.51 16.93 -38.29
C GLN A 176 2.66 18.12 -38.74
N GLY A 177 1.36 17.96 -38.60
CA GLY A 177 0.41 19.03 -38.81
C GLY A 177 -0.10 19.16 -40.24
N GLN A 178 -1.38 19.50 -40.30
CA GLN A 178 -2.10 19.85 -41.54
C GLN A 178 -1.95 21.34 -41.77
N ARG A 179 -1.32 21.75 -42.86
CA ARG A 179 -1.70 22.99 -43.54
C ARG A 179 -2.18 22.57 -44.93
N GLN A 180 -3.45 22.81 -45.22
CA GLN A 180 -3.87 22.79 -46.61
C GLN A 180 -3.00 23.77 -47.38
N ALA A 181 -2.24 23.27 -48.33
CA ALA A 181 -1.60 24.14 -49.31
C ALA A 181 -2.70 25.06 -49.90
N PRO A 182 -2.44 26.37 -50.06
CA PRO A 182 -3.39 27.22 -50.77
C PRO A 182 -3.59 26.64 -52.17
N TYR A 183 -4.84 26.32 -52.49
CA TYR A 183 -5.22 25.86 -53.83
C TYR A 183 -4.70 26.87 -54.83
N HIS A 184 -3.61 26.58 -55.53
CA HIS A 184 -3.25 27.26 -56.74
C HIS A 184 -4.20 26.76 -57.83
N ARG A 185 -5.15 27.65 -58.24
CA ARG A 185 -5.98 27.47 -59.43
C ARG A 185 -5.13 27.71 -60.69
#